data_703e930bbe34fe15714d69893362f1d4
#
_entry.id   703e930bbe34fe15714d69893362f1d4
#
_cell.length_a   1.000
_cell.length_b   1.000
_cell.length_c   1.000
_cell.angle_alpha   90.00
_cell.angle_beta   90.00
_cell.angle_gamma   90.00
#
_symmetry.space_group_name_H-M   'P 1'
#
loop_
_entity.id
_entity.type
_entity.pdbx_description
1 polymer ?
#
loop_
_entity_poly.entity_id
_entity_poly.type
_entity_poly.pdbx_seq_one_letter_code
_entity_poly.pdbx_strand_id
1 'polypeptide(L)'
;MDGPGVRFVIFLQGCPMRCKYCHNPDTWEMNRGERRSPESLIREYDRNRQFYAKGGITVTGGEALMQIDFLLELFDLAKKEGIHTCLDTSGITYHPGASSYNDKLDVLMAVTDLVMLDIKHIDPAGHKALTSHDNAGILAFARYLEQKKVPVWIRHVVGPGITDDPGQLSRLGSFIGSLSNVKALDVLPYHTLGVSKYRQLGIPYPLEGVPQATQQQALDAKKIILTAFRQIRRSVK
;
A
#
# COMPACT_ATOMS: atom_id res chain seq x y z
N MET A 1 8.92 5.41 -1.10
CA MET A 1 9.22 4.85 -2.45
C MET A 1 7.92 4.32 -3.03
N ASP A 2 7.71 4.52 -4.31
CA ASP A 2 6.44 4.23 -4.97
C ASP A 2 6.59 3.07 -5.97
N GLY A 3 7.50 2.12 -5.68
CA GLY A 3 7.86 0.97 -6.50
C GLY A 3 9.25 1.08 -7.12
N PRO A 4 9.63 0.14 -7.99
CA PRO A 4 10.96 0.09 -8.60
C PRO A 4 11.14 1.17 -9.68
N GLY A 5 12.33 1.75 -9.74
CA GLY A 5 12.69 2.77 -10.72
C GLY A 5 12.05 4.14 -10.46
N VAL A 6 12.15 5.04 -11.45
CA VAL A 6 11.44 6.33 -11.43
C VAL A 6 10.04 6.11 -12.00
N ARG A 7 9.02 6.55 -11.29
CA ARG A 7 7.63 6.24 -11.65
C ARG A 7 6.77 7.49 -11.80
N PHE A 8 5.82 7.41 -12.72
CA PHE A 8 4.72 8.35 -12.80
C PHE A 8 3.69 7.97 -11.73
N VAL A 9 3.57 8.79 -10.69
CA VAL A 9 2.73 8.48 -9.53
C VAL A 9 1.41 9.24 -9.61
N ILE A 10 0.30 8.51 -9.54
CA ILE A 10 -1.05 9.04 -9.60
C ILE A 10 -1.71 8.84 -8.24
N PHE A 11 -2.15 9.94 -7.61
CA PHE A 11 -2.86 9.92 -6.33
C PHE A 11 -4.36 10.00 -6.56
N LEU A 12 -5.10 8.94 -6.19
CA LEU A 12 -6.55 8.92 -6.25
C LEU A 12 -7.18 9.43 -4.94
N GLN A 13 -8.36 9.99 -5.06
CA GLN A 13 -9.16 10.46 -3.92
C GLN A 13 -10.06 9.35 -3.38
N GLY A 14 -10.35 9.41 -2.10
CA GLY A 14 -11.18 8.46 -1.37
C GLY A 14 -10.37 7.45 -0.57
N CYS A 15 -10.61 7.39 0.75
CA CYS A 15 -10.06 6.37 1.64
C CYS A 15 -11.03 6.11 2.78
N PRO A 16 -11.42 4.84 3.05
CA PRO A 16 -12.30 4.54 4.18
C PRO A 16 -11.54 4.57 5.50
N MET A 17 -10.21 4.36 5.48
CA MET A 17 -9.39 4.30 6.67
C MET A 17 -9.08 5.69 7.24
N ARG A 18 -8.84 5.74 8.56
CA ARG A 18 -8.42 6.96 9.28
C ARG A 18 -7.13 6.66 10.05
N CYS A 19 -6.09 6.30 9.28
CA CYS A 19 -4.79 5.99 9.86
C CYS A 19 -4.24 7.19 10.62
N LYS A 20 -3.92 7.02 11.90
CA LYS A 20 -3.44 8.10 12.77
C LYS A 20 -2.17 8.79 12.25
N TYR A 21 -1.34 8.06 11.50
CA TYR A 21 -0.12 8.60 10.88
C TYR A 21 -0.29 8.89 9.36
N CYS A 22 -1.51 9.13 8.89
CA CYS A 22 -1.73 9.37 7.47
C CYS A 22 -0.94 10.60 6.99
N HIS A 23 -0.20 10.47 5.89
CA HIS A 23 0.52 11.59 5.28
C HIS A 23 -0.32 12.38 4.29
N ASN A 24 -1.45 11.79 3.85
CA ASN A 24 -2.31 12.36 2.82
C ASN A 24 -3.78 12.45 3.29
N PRO A 25 -4.09 13.15 4.42
CA PRO A 25 -5.46 13.31 4.86
C PRO A 25 -6.35 14.06 3.85
N ASP A 26 -5.72 14.83 2.97
CA ASP A 26 -6.32 15.51 1.83
C ASP A 26 -6.91 14.55 0.78
N THR A 27 -6.55 13.27 0.83
CA THR A 27 -7.09 12.23 -0.06
C THR A 27 -8.25 11.43 0.57
N TRP A 28 -8.69 11.72 1.77
CA TRP A 28 -9.73 10.94 2.43
C TRP A 28 -11.10 11.04 1.77
N GLU A 29 -11.45 12.26 1.32
CA GLU A 29 -12.75 12.52 0.72
C GLU A 29 -12.75 12.23 -0.78
N MET A 30 -13.86 11.63 -1.25
CA MET A 30 -14.09 11.45 -2.68
C MET A 30 -14.40 12.80 -3.34
N ASN A 31 -14.09 12.92 -4.63
CA ASN A 31 -14.45 14.07 -5.47
C ASN A 31 -13.81 15.43 -5.08
N ARG A 32 -12.70 15.42 -4.35
CA ARG A 32 -11.94 16.62 -4.00
C ARG A 32 -10.81 16.94 -4.97
N GLY A 33 -10.43 16.03 -5.82
CA GLY A 33 -9.34 16.18 -6.78
C GLY A 33 -9.80 16.69 -8.14
N GLU A 34 -8.85 16.71 -9.08
CA GLU A 34 -9.12 16.96 -10.50
C GLU A 34 -9.64 15.68 -11.16
N ARG A 35 -10.70 15.79 -11.94
CA ARG A 35 -11.20 14.68 -12.75
C ARG A 35 -10.31 14.48 -13.96
N ARG A 36 -9.75 13.32 -14.12
CA ARG A 36 -8.85 12.95 -15.21
C ARG A 36 -9.31 11.66 -15.88
N SER A 37 -9.22 11.60 -17.20
CA SER A 37 -9.46 10.32 -17.89
C SER A 37 -8.18 9.49 -17.95
N PRO A 38 -8.29 8.15 -18.05
CA PRO A 38 -7.15 7.25 -18.23
C PRO A 38 -6.25 7.67 -19.40
N GLU A 39 -6.85 8.01 -20.55
CA GLU A 39 -6.10 8.44 -21.75
C GLU A 39 -5.34 9.75 -21.51
N SER A 40 -5.89 10.67 -20.70
CA SER A 40 -5.20 11.93 -20.38
C SER A 40 -3.94 11.67 -19.56
N LEU A 41 -3.98 10.68 -18.67
CA LEU A 41 -2.84 10.29 -17.85
C LEU A 41 -1.78 9.52 -18.65
N ILE A 42 -2.18 8.65 -19.57
CA ILE A 42 -1.25 8.00 -20.50
C ILE A 42 -0.55 9.05 -21.38
N ARG A 43 -1.28 10.02 -21.94
CA ARG A 43 -0.64 11.12 -22.71
C ARG A 43 0.32 11.96 -21.86
N GLU A 44 0.04 12.14 -20.57
CA GLU A 44 0.93 12.85 -19.66
C GLU A 44 2.19 12.04 -19.37
N TYR A 45 2.04 10.74 -19.13
CA TYR A 45 3.17 9.80 -19.01
C TYR A 45 4.07 9.86 -20.24
N ASP A 46 3.49 9.84 -21.43
CA ASP A 46 4.23 9.80 -22.71
C ASP A 46 5.10 11.02 -22.94
N ARG A 47 4.68 12.20 -22.49
CA ARG A 47 5.49 13.43 -22.60
C ARG A 47 6.84 13.30 -21.89
N ASN A 48 6.93 12.41 -20.91
CA ASN A 48 8.13 12.21 -20.09
C ASN A 48 8.54 10.73 -20.01
N ARG A 49 8.10 9.90 -20.97
CA ARG A 49 8.28 8.44 -21.00
C ARG A 49 9.73 8.02 -20.74
N GLN A 50 10.70 8.76 -21.25
CA GLN A 50 12.12 8.47 -21.06
C GLN A 50 12.56 8.48 -19.58
N PHE A 51 11.96 9.30 -18.74
CA PHE A 51 12.26 9.33 -17.31
C PHE A 51 11.66 8.13 -16.56
N TYR A 52 10.56 7.61 -17.06
CA TYR A 52 9.79 6.52 -16.43
C TYR A 52 10.07 5.13 -17.03
N ALA A 53 10.92 5.06 -18.06
CA ALA A 53 11.13 3.83 -18.86
C ALA A 53 11.58 2.60 -18.03
N LYS A 54 12.28 2.81 -16.90
CA LYS A 54 12.71 1.75 -15.98
C LYS A 54 11.77 1.57 -14.78
N GLY A 55 10.70 2.35 -14.70
CA GLY A 55 9.75 2.35 -13.60
C GLY A 55 8.34 2.01 -14.06
N GLY A 56 7.66 2.94 -14.75
CA GLY A 56 6.27 2.82 -15.18
C GLY A 56 5.31 3.69 -14.39
N ILE A 57 4.06 3.25 -14.26
CA ILE A 57 3.00 3.96 -13.52
C ILE A 57 2.78 3.31 -12.16
N THR A 58 2.63 4.14 -11.11
CA THR A 58 2.08 3.73 -9.81
C THR A 58 0.81 4.47 -9.54
N VAL A 59 -0.25 3.74 -9.19
CA VAL A 59 -1.48 4.34 -8.69
C VAL A 59 -1.57 4.11 -7.19
N THR A 60 -1.75 5.19 -6.45
CA THR A 60 -1.80 5.29 -4.99
C THR A 60 -2.87 6.31 -4.58
N GLY A 61 -2.72 6.95 -3.44
CA GLY A 61 -3.56 8.08 -3.01
C GLY A 61 -4.17 7.89 -1.65
N GLY A 62 -5.48 7.96 -1.55
CA GLY A 62 -6.25 7.48 -0.41
C GLY A 62 -6.23 5.96 -0.37
N GLU A 63 -7.22 5.31 -0.96
CA GLU A 63 -7.23 3.88 -1.25
C GLU A 63 -7.60 3.71 -2.74
N ALA A 64 -6.61 3.37 -3.56
CA ALA A 64 -6.78 3.32 -5.00
C ALA A 64 -7.89 2.35 -5.45
N LEU A 65 -8.05 1.23 -4.75
CA LEU A 65 -9.06 0.21 -5.05
C LEU A 65 -10.51 0.68 -4.84
N MET A 66 -10.74 1.85 -4.22
CA MET A 66 -12.07 2.47 -4.21
C MET A 66 -12.52 2.94 -5.60
N GLN A 67 -11.60 3.12 -6.52
CA GLN A 67 -11.85 3.52 -7.90
C GLN A 67 -11.47 2.40 -8.88
N ILE A 68 -11.91 1.17 -8.61
CA ILE A 68 -11.49 -0.04 -9.33
C ILE A 68 -11.81 0.03 -10.84
N ASP A 69 -12.94 0.63 -11.23
CA ASP A 69 -13.32 0.76 -12.64
C ASP A 69 -12.34 1.66 -13.40
N PHE A 70 -11.94 2.76 -12.78
CA PHE A 70 -10.89 3.64 -13.31
C PHE A 70 -9.52 2.93 -13.42
N LEU A 71 -9.17 2.12 -12.43
CA LEU A 71 -7.93 1.34 -12.45
C LEU A 71 -7.92 0.31 -13.59
N LEU A 72 -9.05 -0.35 -13.84
CA LEU A 72 -9.19 -1.32 -14.93
C LEU A 72 -8.89 -0.67 -16.29
N GLU A 73 -9.50 0.48 -16.56
CA GLU A 73 -9.28 1.22 -17.80
C GLU A 73 -7.84 1.71 -17.92
N LEU A 74 -7.30 2.31 -16.87
CA LEU A 74 -5.95 2.87 -16.88
C LEU A 74 -4.87 1.78 -17.05
N PHE A 75 -5.00 0.66 -16.32
CA PHE A 75 -3.98 -0.40 -16.37
C PHE A 75 -4.07 -1.19 -17.68
N ASP A 76 -5.27 -1.36 -18.24
CA ASP A 76 -5.42 -1.97 -19.58
C ASP A 76 -4.74 -1.10 -20.65
N LEU A 77 -4.96 0.21 -20.63
CA LEU A 77 -4.26 1.14 -21.54
C LEU A 77 -2.74 1.12 -21.31
N ALA A 78 -2.29 1.15 -20.07
CA ALA A 78 -0.87 1.09 -19.74
C ALA A 78 -0.22 -0.20 -20.26
N LYS A 79 -0.90 -1.35 -20.13
CA LYS A 79 -0.38 -2.63 -20.65
C LYS A 79 -0.30 -2.65 -22.17
N LYS A 80 -1.29 -2.09 -22.88
CA LYS A 80 -1.26 -1.96 -24.35
C LYS A 80 -0.05 -1.16 -24.83
N GLU A 81 0.39 -0.17 -24.03
CA GLU A 81 1.57 0.67 -24.29
C GLU A 81 2.89 0.10 -23.75
N GLY A 82 2.88 -1.13 -23.21
CA GLY A 82 4.05 -1.78 -22.61
C GLY A 82 4.55 -1.10 -21.33
N ILE A 83 3.69 -0.35 -20.63
CA ILE A 83 4.02 0.35 -19.39
C ILE A 83 3.84 -0.60 -18.20
N HIS A 84 4.85 -0.66 -17.33
CA HIS A 84 4.78 -1.42 -16.07
C HIS A 84 3.80 -0.77 -15.09
N THR A 85 2.86 -1.56 -14.57
CA THR A 85 1.79 -1.14 -13.67
C THR A 85 2.10 -1.53 -12.23
N CYS A 86 1.92 -0.59 -11.30
CA CYS A 86 2.07 -0.81 -9.87
C CYS A 86 0.85 -0.26 -9.13
N LEU A 87 0.22 -1.09 -8.33
CA LEU A 87 -0.87 -0.71 -7.44
C LEU A 87 -0.34 -0.57 -6.02
N ASP A 88 -0.48 0.63 -5.42
CA ASP A 88 -0.20 0.89 -4.02
C ASP A 88 -1.51 0.95 -3.24
N THR A 89 -1.72 0.00 -2.33
CA THR A 89 -2.99 -0.20 -1.63
C THR A 89 -2.80 -0.80 -0.25
N SER A 90 -3.78 -0.60 0.61
CA SER A 90 -3.93 -1.38 1.84
C SER A 90 -4.73 -2.67 1.63
N GLY A 91 -5.48 -2.77 0.54
CA GLY A 91 -6.39 -3.89 0.28
C GLY A 91 -7.64 -3.88 1.15
N ILE A 92 -7.97 -2.78 1.84
CA ILE A 92 -9.10 -2.69 2.77
C ILE A 92 -10.46 -2.90 2.10
N THR A 93 -10.56 -2.70 0.82
CA THR A 93 -11.79 -2.90 0.04
C THR A 93 -12.07 -4.36 -0.30
N TYR A 94 -11.08 -5.25 -0.09
CA TYR A 94 -11.25 -6.67 -0.37
C TYR A 94 -12.07 -7.37 0.71
N HIS A 95 -13.12 -8.06 0.28
CA HIS A 95 -13.95 -8.90 1.13
C HIS A 95 -14.10 -10.28 0.49
N PRO A 96 -13.67 -11.37 1.15
CA PRO A 96 -13.97 -12.71 0.67
C PRO A 96 -15.50 -12.88 0.48
N GLY A 97 -15.92 -13.33 -0.71
CA GLY A 97 -17.34 -13.52 -1.03
C GLY A 97 -18.04 -12.32 -1.70
N ALA A 98 -17.40 -11.17 -1.86
CA ALA A 98 -17.92 -10.05 -2.64
C ALA A 98 -17.74 -10.33 -4.16
N SER A 99 -18.55 -11.24 -4.73
CA SER A 99 -18.33 -11.82 -6.06
C SER A 99 -18.12 -10.78 -7.17
N SER A 100 -19.02 -9.82 -7.34
CA SER A 100 -18.93 -8.83 -8.43
C SER A 100 -17.72 -7.89 -8.31
N TYR A 101 -17.31 -7.54 -7.09
CA TYR A 101 -16.10 -6.75 -6.88
C TYR A 101 -14.84 -7.60 -7.10
N ASN A 102 -14.85 -8.85 -6.64
CA ASN A 102 -13.72 -9.75 -6.80
C ASN A 102 -13.51 -10.17 -8.27
N ASP A 103 -14.57 -10.26 -9.08
CA ASP A 103 -14.46 -10.46 -10.53
C ASP A 103 -13.69 -9.30 -11.20
N LYS A 104 -13.96 -8.06 -10.79
CA LYS A 104 -13.19 -6.88 -11.23
C LYS A 104 -11.74 -6.93 -10.75
N LEU A 105 -11.50 -7.36 -9.51
CA LEU A 105 -10.14 -7.54 -8.99
C LEU A 105 -9.37 -8.60 -9.80
N ASP A 106 -10.01 -9.68 -10.21
CA ASP A 106 -9.38 -10.72 -11.03
C ASP A 106 -8.88 -10.14 -12.36
N VAL A 107 -9.70 -9.33 -13.01
CA VAL A 107 -9.32 -8.65 -14.26
C VAL A 107 -8.20 -7.64 -14.02
N LEU A 108 -8.28 -6.86 -12.93
CA LEU A 108 -7.26 -5.87 -12.58
C LEU A 108 -5.91 -6.55 -12.28
N MET A 109 -5.91 -7.65 -11.53
CA MET A 109 -4.69 -8.36 -11.19
C MET A 109 -4.00 -8.99 -12.40
N ALA A 110 -4.74 -9.33 -13.45
CA ALA A 110 -4.16 -9.83 -14.70
C ALA A 110 -3.35 -8.77 -15.48
N VAL A 111 -3.59 -7.49 -15.21
CA VAL A 111 -2.90 -6.34 -15.82
C VAL A 111 -2.05 -5.55 -14.81
N THR A 112 -1.81 -6.12 -13.61
CA THR A 112 -0.99 -5.52 -12.54
C THR A 112 0.33 -6.27 -12.41
N ASP A 113 1.45 -5.57 -12.63
CA ASP A 113 2.79 -6.19 -12.55
C ASP A 113 3.33 -6.26 -11.11
N LEU A 114 2.88 -5.35 -10.24
CA LEU A 114 3.34 -5.27 -8.85
C LEU A 114 2.24 -4.68 -7.96
N VAL A 115 2.06 -5.24 -6.79
CA VAL A 115 1.27 -4.62 -5.72
C VAL A 115 2.21 -4.22 -4.58
N MET A 116 2.16 -2.96 -4.17
CA MET A 116 2.71 -2.49 -2.91
C MET A 116 1.60 -2.58 -1.87
N LEU A 117 1.72 -3.52 -0.95
CA LEU A 117 0.70 -3.81 0.05
C LEU A 117 1.11 -3.27 1.42
N ASP A 118 0.32 -2.35 1.94
CA ASP A 118 0.48 -1.82 3.29
C ASP A 118 -0.12 -2.75 4.33
N ILE A 119 0.70 -3.39 5.15
CA ILE A 119 0.24 -4.05 6.38
C ILE A 119 0.58 -3.13 7.55
N LYS A 120 -0.41 -2.35 7.98
CA LYS A 120 -0.19 -1.27 8.95
C LYS A 120 -0.03 -1.78 10.39
N HIS A 121 -0.67 -2.88 10.74
CA HIS A 121 -0.48 -3.61 11.99
C HIS A 121 -0.94 -5.06 11.81
N ILE A 122 -0.19 -6.02 12.36
CA ILE A 122 -0.54 -7.44 12.20
C ILE A 122 -1.63 -7.89 13.18
N ASP A 123 -1.71 -7.28 14.35
CA ASP A 123 -2.74 -7.57 15.35
C ASP A 123 -4.06 -6.84 15.00
N PRO A 124 -5.23 -7.53 15.01
CA PRO A 124 -6.49 -6.90 14.64
C PRO A 124 -6.88 -5.72 15.53
N ALA A 125 -6.68 -5.83 16.84
CA ALA A 125 -7.01 -4.76 17.79
C ALA A 125 -6.08 -3.55 17.58
N GLY A 126 -4.78 -3.78 17.42
CA GLY A 126 -3.80 -2.75 17.10
C GLY A 126 -4.10 -2.07 15.75
N HIS A 127 -4.48 -2.85 14.73
CA HIS A 127 -4.87 -2.32 13.43
C HIS A 127 -6.12 -1.43 13.55
N LYS A 128 -7.14 -1.88 14.27
CA LYS A 128 -8.36 -1.12 14.50
C LYS A 128 -8.09 0.19 15.27
N ALA A 129 -7.27 0.12 16.30
CA ALA A 129 -6.85 1.31 17.06
C ALA A 129 -6.08 2.33 16.22
N LEU A 130 -5.30 1.86 15.23
CA LEU A 130 -4.47 2.69 14.35
C LEU A 130 -5.25 3.27 13.16
N THR A 131 -6.20 2.50 12.58
CA THR A 131 -6.79 2.79 11.26
C THR A 131 -8.31 2.95 11.28
N SER A 132 -8.97 2.64 12.41
CA SER A 132 -10.41 2.52 12.61
C SER A 132 -11.06 1.28 11.96
N HIS A 133 -10.27 0.38 11.36
CA HIS A 133 -10.73 -0.86 10.74
C HIS A 133 -9.92 -2.06 11.23
N ASP A 134 -10.50 -3.27 11.20
CA ASP A 134 -9.72 -4.49 11.40
C ASP A 134 -8.88 -4.83 10.16
N ASN A 135 -8.02 -5.84 10.26
CA ASN A 135 -7.11 -6.22 9.18
C ASN A 135 -7.46 -7.56 8.51
N ALA A 136 -8.57 -8.17 8.85
CA ALA A 136 -8.91 -9.52 8.33
C ALA A 136 -9.00 -9.53 6.80
N GLY A 137 -9.69 -8.53 6.22
CA GLY A 137 -9.78 -8.34 4.76
C GLY A 137 -8.42 -8.11 4.12
N ILE A 138 -7.55 -7.31 4.75
CA ILE A 138 -6.19 -6.99 4.26
C ILE A 138 -5.32 -8.25 4.22
N LEU A 139 -5.34 -9.04 5.27
CA LEU A 139 -4.58 -10.30 5.33
C LEU A 139 -5.14 -11.35 4.35
N ALA A 140 -6.46 -11.39 4.17
CA ALA A 140 -7.09 -12.20 3.14
C ALA A 140 -6.73 -11.73 1.73
N PHE A 141 -6.62 -10.42 1.49
CA PHE A 141 -6.15 -9.88 0.22
C PHE A 141 -4.71 -10.27 -0.10
N ALA A 142 -3.83 -10.28 0.91
CA ALA A 142 -2.46 -10.77 0.73
C ALA A 142 -2.43 -12.25 0.26
N ARG A 143 -3.30 -13.10 0.80
CA ARG A 143 -3.48 -14.49 0.36
C ARG A 143 -4.09 -14.60 -1.05
N TYR A 144 -5.05 -13.75 -1.35
CA TYR A 144 -5.62 -13.65 -2.70
C TYR A 144 -4.54 -13.29 -3.73
N LEU A 145 -3.69 -12.30 -3.45
CA LEU A 145 -2.56 -11.93 -4.32
C LEU A 145 -1.56 -13.09 -4.52
N GLU A 146 -1.35 -13.91 -3.48
CA GLU A 146 -0.54 -15.12 -3.59
C GLU A 146 -1.17 -16.14 -4.56
N GLN A 147 -2.48 -16.41 -4.42
CA GLN A 147 -3.23 -17.32 -5.31
C GLN A 147 -3.17 -16.83 -6.77
N LYS A 148 -3.27 -15.53 -6.99
CA LYS A 148 -3.15 -14.91 -8.32
C LYS A 148 -1.70 -14.81 -8.82
N LYS A 149 -0.71 -15.16 -8.00
CA LYS A 149 0.73 -15.08 -8.28
C LYS A 149 1.22 -13.68 -8.63
N VAL A 150 0.51 -12.65 -8.17
CA VAL A 150 0.90 -11.25 -8.36
C VAL A 150 2.09 -10.94 -7.45
N PRO A 151 3.20 -10.39 -7.96
CA PRO A 151 4.33 -9.96 -7.13
C PRO A 151 3.93 -8.91 -6.11
N VAL A 152 4.40 -9.04 -4.86
CA VAL A 152 4.07 -8.11 -3.78
C VAL A 152 5.32 -7.55 -3.13
N TRP A 153 5.33 -6.23 -2.94
CA TRP A 153 6.19 -5.55 -1.99
C TRP A 153 5.37 -5.22 -0.74
N ILE A 154 5.80 -5.71 0.41
CA ILE A 154 5.17 -5.38 1.68
C ILE A 154 5.75 -4.07 2.19
N ARG A 155 4.87 -3.16 2.61
CA ARG A 155 5.26 -1.93 3.27
C ARG A 155 4.71 -1.89 4.70
N HIS A 156 5.54 -1.43 5.64
CA HIS A 156 5.19 -1.28 7.03
C HIS A 156 5.81 0.00 7.60
N VAL A 157 5.03 0.78 8.32
CA VAL A 157 5.52 2.00 8.99
C VAL A 157 5.75 1.69 10.45
N VAL A 158 6.96 2.00 10.95
CA VAL A 158 7.34 1.83 12.36
C VAL A 158 7.18 3.15 13.09
N GLY A 159 6.28 3.18 14.06
CA GLY A 159 6.04 4.32 14.95
C GLY A 159 6.24 3.92 16.40
N PRO A 160 7.02 4.70 17.18
CA PRO A 160 7.33 4.40 18.59
C PRO A 160 6.07 4.24 19.43
N GLY A 161 5.96 3.12 20.15
CA GLY A 161 4.82 2.77 20.99
C GLY A 161 3.52 2.43 20.21
N ILE A 162 3.60 2.32 18.88
CA ILE A 162 2.42 2.08 18.01
C ILE A 162 2.58 0.79 17.21
N THR A 163 3.67 0.66 16.46
CA THR A 163 3.92 -0.46 15.54
C THR A 163 5.32 -1.04 15.68
N ASP A 164 6.03 -0.72 16.75
CA ASP A 164 7.42 -1.13 17.00
C ASP A 164 7.55 -2.30 17.99
N ASP A 165 6.43 -2.88 18.46
CA ASP A 165 6.46 -4.05 19.37
C ASP A 165 7.17 -5.25 18.69
N PRO A 166 8.24 -5.80 19.28
CA PRO A 166 9.01 -6.88 18.67
C PRO A 166 8.20 -8.16 18.41
N GLY A 167 7.22 -8.47 19.28
CA GLY A 167 6.36 -9.63 19.11
C GLY A 167 5.44 -9.48 17.89
N GLN A 168 4.86 -8.27 17.70
CA GLN A 168 4.03 -7.98 16.54
C GLN A 168 4.86 -7.94 15.24
N LEU A 169 6.06 -7.37 15.28
CA LEU A 169 6.98 -7.39 14.14
C LEU A 169 7.37 -8.82 13.74
N SER A 170 7.60 -9.70 14.72
CA SER A 170 7.86 -11.12 14.47
C SER A 170 6.64 -11.83 13.86
N ARG A 171 5.42 -11.57 14.37
CA ARG A 171 4.18 -12.09 13.78
C ARG A 171 3.99 -11.63 12.34
N LEU A 172 4.26 -10.34 12.05
CA LEU A 172 4.24 -9.82 10.69
C LEU A 172 5.24 -10.58 9.80
N GLY A 173 6.47 -10.78 10.28
CA GLY A 173 7.49 -11.54 9.58
C GLY A 173 7.07 -12.97 9.27
N SER A 174 6.45 -13.65 10.25
CA SER A 174 5.92 -15.00 10.07
C SER A 174 4.79 -15.04 9.04
N PHE A 175 3.86 -14.09 9.09
CA PHE A 175 2.77 -14.00 8.12
C PHE A 175 3.30 -13.80 6.70
N ILE A 176 4.13 -12.79 6.46
CA ILE A 176 4.66 -12.53 5.11
C ILE A 176 5.63 -13.62 4.64
N GLY A 177 6.29 -14.33 5.57
CA GLY A 177 7.14 -15.49 5.28
C GLY A 177 6.36 -16.68 4.73
N SER A 178 5.07 -16.81 5.09
CA SER A 178 4.18 -17.85 4.57
C SER A 178 3.63 -17.56 3.17
N LEU A 179 3.82 -16.34 2.63
CA LEU A 179 3.39 -15.95 1.28
C LEU A 179 4.51 -16.18 0.25
N SER A 180 4.24 -16.89 -0.84
CA SER A 180 5.24 -17.26 -1.85
C SER A 180 5.63 -16.11 -2.79
N ASN A 181 4.75 -15.12 -2.95
CA ASN A 181 4.84 -14.04 -3.94
C ASN A 181 5.51 -12.74 -3.43
N VAL A 182 5.97 -12.69 -2.17
CA VAL A 182 6.65 -11.51 -1.61
C VAL A 182 8.04 -11.35 -2.22
N LYS A 183 8.28 -10.18 -2.85
CA LYS A 183 9.53 -9.83 -3.54
C LYS A 183 10.40 -8.86 -2.75
N ALA A 184 9.79 -7.96 -1.96
CA ALA A 184 10.50 -6.99 -1.14
C ALA A 184 9.73 -6.65 0.14
N LEU A 185 10.46 -6.09 1.11
CA LEU A 185 9.93 -5.54 2.34
C LEU A 185 10.51 -4.13 2.53
N ASP A 186 9.62 -3.13 2.57
CA ASP A 186 9.95 -1.77 2.95
C ASP A 186 9.46 -1.49 4.37
N VAL A 187 10.38 -1.15 5.26
CA VAL A 187 10.08 -0.70 6.61
C VAL A 187 10.47 0.77 6.71
N LEU A 188 9.48 1.61 6.92
CA LEU A 188 9.62 3.06 6.89
C LEU A 188 9.52 3.63 8.30
N PRO A 189 10.38 4.57 8.70
CA PRO A 189 10.21 5.27 9.95
C PRO A 189 9.01 6.20 9.90
N TYR A 190 8.21 6.23 10.96
CA TYR A 190 7.18 7.24 11.15
C TYR A 190 7.80 8.65 11.18
N HIS A 191 7.20 9.59 10.49
CA HIS A 191 7.60 11.00 10.46
C HIS A 191 6.39 11.93 10.39
N THR A 192 6.58 13.19 10.71
CA THR A 192 5.52 14.20 10.86
C THR A 192 5.33 15.10 9.62
N LEU A 193 5.86 14.73 8.46
CA LEU A 193 5.76 15.55 7.24
C LEU A 193 4.31 15.83 6.79
N GLY A 194 3.37 14.94 7.13
CA GLY A 194 1.94 15.14 6.82
C GLY A 194 1.21 16.15 7.71
N VAL A 195 1.80 16.58 8.84
CA VAL A 195 1.12 17.45 9.84
C VAL A 195 0.65 18.78 9.26
N SER A 196 1.39 19.36 8.32
CA SER A 196 0.99 20.60 7.63
C SER A 196 -0.36 20.46 6.93
N LYS A 197 -0.65 19.30 6.33
CA LYS A 197 -1.93 19.04 5.66
C LYS A 197 -3.09 18.97 6.66
N TYR A 198 -2.88 18.38 7.85
CA TYR A 198 -3.90 18.38 8.91
C TYR A 198 -4.26 19.79 9.33
N ARG A 199 -3.26 20.67 9.52
CA ARG A 199 -3.49 22.08 9.84
C ARG A 199 -4.25 22.82 8.75
N GLN A 200 -3.91 22.60 7.47
CA GLN A 200 -4.63 23.17 6.33
C GLN A 200 -6.09 22.73 6.24
N LEU A 201 -6.38 21.49 6.65
CA LEU A 201 -7.72 20.92 6.68
C LEU A 201 -8.49 21.26 7.97
N GLY A 202 -7.87 21.91 8.95
CA GLY A 202 -8.49 22.18 10.25
C GLY A 202 -8.76 20.92 11.08
N ILE A 203 -7.99 19.84 10.86
CA ILE A 203 -8.16 18.55 11.53
C ILE A 203 -7.05 18.40 12.58
N PRO A 204 -7.36 18.04 13.84
CA PRO A 204 -6.35 17.73 14.84
C PRO A 204 -5.46 16.56 14.40
N TYR A 205 -4.14 16.67 14.60
CA TYR A 205 -3.24 15.57 14.28
C TYR A 205 -3.31 14.49 15.37
N PRO A 206 -3.68 13.22 15.04
CA PRO A 206 -3.96 12.22 16.07
C PRO A 206 -2.72 11.75 16.87
N LEU A 207 -1.51 11.95 16.34
CA LEU A 207 -0.25 11.55 16.95
C LEU A 207 0.58 12.76 17.41
N GLU A 208 -0.09 13.83 17.84
CA GLU A 208 0.60 14.99 18.40
C GLU A 208 1.41 14.56 19.64
N GLY A 209 2.66 15.01 19.72
CA GLY A 209 3.60 14.62 20.80
C GLY A 209 4.27 13.26 20.63
N VAL A 210 3.86 12.43 19.68
CA VAL A 210 4.57 11.17 19.39
C VAL A 210 5.87 11.47 18.64
N PRO A 211 7.03 11.01 19.14
CA PRO A 211 8.31 11.28 18.50
C PRO A 211 8.41 10.56 17.15
N GLN A 212 9.13 11.15 16.21
CA GLN A 212 9.45 10.49 14.95
C GLN A 212 10.35 9.28 15.21
N ALA A 213 10.14 8.22 14.41
CA ALA A 213 11.06 7.08 14.44
C ALA A 213 12.37 7.44 13.75
N THR A 214 13.47 6.94 14.29
CA THR A 214 14.78 7.04 13.64
C THR A 214 14.94 6.02 12.53
N GLN A 215 15.85 6.28 11.63
CA GLN A 215 16.23 5.29 10.60
C GLN A 215 16.74 3.99 11.23
N GLN A 216 17.45 4.09 12.38
CA GLN A 216 17.94 2.91 13.09
C GLN A 216 16.80 2.06 13.63
N GLN A 217 15.75 2.65 14.20
CA GLN A 217 14.56 1.93 14.66
C GLN A 217 13.86 1.19 13.51
N ALA A 218 13.76 1.81 12.34
CA ALA A 218 13.21 1.16 11.15
C ALA A 218 14.09 -0.02 10.68
N LEU A 219 15.40 0.11 10.72
CA LEU A 219 16.34 -0.97 10.38
C LEU A 219 16.26 -2.13 11.39
N ASP A 220 16.15 -1.85 12.68
CA ASP A 220 16.04 -2.88 13.71
C ASP A 220 14.69 -3.61 13.60
N ALA A 221 13.59 -2.90 13.37
CA ALA A 221 12.30 -3.50 13.08
C ALA A 221 12.34 -4.39 11.83
N LYS A 222 12.94 -3.91 10.75
CA LYS A 222 13.15 -4.69 9.52
C LYS A 222 13.93 -5.97 9.79
N LYS A 223 14.94 -5.92 10.64
CA LYS A 223 15.74 -7.08 11.03
C LYS A 223 14.90 -8.14 11.76
N ILE A 224 14.03 -7.72 12.70
CA ILE A 224 13.12 -8.61 13.41
C ILE A 224 12.18 -9.30 12.41
N ILE A 225 11.51 -8.51 11.56
CA ILE A 225 10.58 -9.03 10.54
C ILE A 225 11.29 -10.05 9.62
N LEU A 226 12.47 -9.70 9.10
CA LEU A 226 13.21 -10.58 8.18
C LEU A 226 13.73 -11.85 8.87
N THR A 227 14.01 -11.81 10.17
CA THR A 227 14.41 -13.00 10.93
C THR A 227 13.25 -14.01 10.98
N ALA A 228 12.07 -13.58 11.40
CA ALA A 228 10.88 -14.41 11.43
C ALA A 228 10.47 -14.90 10.02
N PHE A 229 10.53 -14.04 9.02
CA PHE A 229 10.30 -14.38 7.62
C PHE A 229 11.19 -15.55 7.16
N ARG A 230 12.50 -15.49 7.45
CA ARG A 230 13.46 -16.53 7.06
C ARG A 230 13.22 -17.85 7.80
N GLN A 231 12.80 -17.80 9.06
CA GLN A 231 12.46 -18.99 9.84
C GLN A 231 11.31 -19.76 9.17
N ILE A 232 10.22 -19.08 8.82
CA ILE A 232 9.08 -19.69 8.13
C ILE A 232 9.51 -20.26 6.76
N ARG A 233 10.27 -19.51 5.97
CA ARG A 233 10.75 -19.98 4.66
C ARG A 233 11.63 -21.24 4.73
N ARG A 234 12.33 -21.45 5.83
CA ARG A 234 13.13 -22.67 6.05
C ARG A 234 12.28 -23.86 6.48
N SER A 235 11.18 -23.64 7.21
CA SER A 235 10.28 -24.71 7.67
C SER A 235 9.33 -25.23 6.59
N VAL A 236 9.15 -24.50 5.48
CA VAL A 236 8.27 -24.86 4.34
C VAL A 236 9.05 -25.55 3.20
N LYS A 237 10.39 -25.58 3.28
CA LYS A 237 11.26 -26.37 2.39
C LYS A 237 11.50 -27.75 2.95
#